data_463516f9463bdcf5ff2026d1ad67af93
#
_entry.id   463516f9463bdcf5ff2026d1ad67af93
#
_cell.length_a   1.000
_cell.length_b   1.000
_cell.length_c   1.000
_cell.angle_alpha   90.00
_cell.angle_beta   90.00
_cell.angle_gamma   90.00
#
_symmetry.space_group_name_H-M   'P 1'
#
loop_
_entity.id
_entity.type
_entity.pdbx_description
1 polymer ?
#
loop_
_entity_poly.entity_id
_entity_poly.type
_entity_poly.pdbx_seq_one_letter_code
_entity_poly.pdbx_strand_id
1 'polypeptide(L)'
;MTTNLQEKLTREARPMASNDSITFYRDFQKFYQASKTFFFTNPLVGRCKRDVLAYLHEDQDHCIQHAKQVAIDAGTLMLVEGRGWDPAQMRQWSLLAQIAGLLHDIHAPQSDHARTGAHVARTIIASYPLEEEEQEAIVFAVRHHEKPLSTTQTPCVCHWVSNALHDADKFHWSLDWMPTPLGETRPETRPWADQNTCCKVPADMETIRAMASTFRTRTGQQYGPQFINAGLATGEHLHQRPNDHILP
;
A
#
# COMPACT_ATOMS: atom_id res chain seq x y z
N MET A 1 21.54 24.30 6.73
CA MET A 1 20.36 25.10 7.04
C MET A 1 19.03 24.45 6.60
N THR A 2 19.04 23.49 5.71
CA THR A 2 17.88 22.74 5.20
C THR A 2 17.23 21.77 6.21
N THR A 3 18.00 21.18 7.11
CA THR A 3 17.55 20.19 8.12
C THR A 3 16.48 20.74 9.07
N ASN A 4 16.56 22.01 9.44
CA ASN A 4 15.66 22.64 10.42
C ASN A 4 14.23 22.88 9.86
N LEU A 5 14.08 23.16 8.58
CA LEU A 5 12.77 23.36 7.94
C LEU A 5 12.00 22.05 7.80
N GLN A 6 12.71 21.00 7.43
CA GLN A 6 12.19 19.69 7.23
C GLN A 6 11.70 19.03 8.53
N GLU A 7 12.51 19.15 9.60
CA GLU A 7 12.12 18.72 10.95
C GLU A 7 10.90 19.51 11.47
N LYS A 8 10.82 20.80 11.15
CA LYS A 8 9.70 21.66 11.54
C LYS A 8 8.42 21.27 10.80
N LEU A 9 8.47 21.04 9.48
CA LEU A 9 7.33 20.58 8.67
C LEU A 9 6.83 19.20 9.11
N THR A 10 7.75 18.27 9.37
CA THR A 10 7.44 16.93 9.90
C THR A 10 6.80 17.00 11.29
N ARG A 11 7.28 17.90 12.15
CA ARG A 11 6.75 18.09 13.51
C ARG A 11 5.38 18.79 13.50
N GLU A 12 5.12 19.69 12.55
CA GLU A 12 3.85 20.41 12.41
C GLU A 12 2.78 19.60 11.64
N ALA A 13 3.17 18.70 10.73
CA ALA A 13 2.27 17.76 10.06
C ALA A 13 1.78 16.64 11.01
N ARG A 14 2.56 16.31 12.04
CA ARG A 14 2.29 15.26 13.02
C ARG A 14 0.96 15.40 13.82
N PRO A 15 0.51 16.61 14.23
CA PRO A 15 -0.77 16.78 14.93
C PRO A 15 -2.00 16.76 14.03
N MET A 16 -1.86 17.02 12.72
CA MET A 16 -3.00 17.16 11.82
C MET A 16 -3.48 15.83 11.23
N ALA A 17 -2.60 14.87 11.07
CA ALA A 17 -2.94 13.48 10.84
C ALA A 17 -3.02 12.77 12.20
N SER A 18 -3.82 13.29 13.14
CA SER A 18 -4.04 12.59 14.40
C SER A 18 -4.57 11.20 14.06
N ASN A 19 -3.97 10.15 14.61
CA ASN A 19 -4.40 8.75 14.52
C ASN A 19 -5.89 8.57 14.83
N ASP A 20 -6.53 9.57 15.43
CA ASP A 20 -7.93 9.57 15.80
C ASP A 20 -8.87 9.62 14.59
N SER A 21 -8.43 10.13 13.42
CA SER A 21 -9.24 10.18 12.20
C SER A 21 -9.26 8.86 11.43
N ILE A 22 -8.22 8.02 11.55
CA ILE A 22 -8.14 6.71 10.91
C ILE A 22 -8.41 5.63 11.97
N THR A 23 -9.63 5.15 12.01
CA THR A 23 -10.05 4.19 13.03
C THR A 23 -9.78 2.73 12.64
N PHE A 24 -9.44 2.45 11.39
CA PHE A 24 -9.20 1.12 10.85
C PHE A 24 -8.25 0.28 11.72
N TYR A 25 -7.07 0.82 12.06
CA TYR A 25 -6.07 0.07 12.83
C TYR A 25 -6.50 -0.20 14.27
N ARG A 26 -7.29 0.70 14.87
CA ARG A 26 -7.88 0.52 16.20
C ARG A 26 -8.97 -0.54 16.17
N ASP A 27 -9.90 -0.44 15.23
CA ASP A 27 -11.08 -1.29 15.16
C ASP A 27 -10.72 -2.72 14.74
N PHE A 28 -9.64 -2.89 13.96
CA PHE A 28 -9.11 -4.18 13.51
C PHE A 28 -7.74 -4.54 14.08
N GLN A 29 -7.37 -3.98 15.24
CA GLN A 29 -6.04 -4.15 15.85
C GLN A 29 -5.57 -5.62 15.90
N LYS A 30 -6.44 -6.55 16.27
CA LYS A 30 -6.08 -7.99 16.36
C LYS A 30 -5.69 -8.56 15.00
N PHE A 31 -6.42 -8.22 13.96
CA PHE A 31 -6.16 -8.69 12.60
C PHE A 31 -4.88 -8.05 12.03
N TYR A 32 -4.70 -6.76 12.27
CA TYR A 32 -3.48 -6.06 11.88
C TYR A 32 -2.23 -6.66 12.55
N GLN A 33 -2.27 -6.90 13.85
CA GLN A 33 -1.16 -7.53 14.57
C GLN A 33 -0.92 -8.97 14.10
N ALA A 34 -1.97 -9.73 13.82
CA ALA A 34 -1.85 -11.08 13.26
C ALA A 34 -1.19 -11.04 11.86
N SER A 35 -1.66 -10.17 10.96
CA SER A 35 -1.07 -9.98 9.62
C SER A 35 0.39 -9.53 9.73
N LYS A 36 0.68 -8.55 10.56
CA LYS A 36 2.05 -8.05 10.79
C LYS A 36 2.98 -9.15 11.31
N THR A 37 2.55 -9.91 12.32
CA THR A 37 3.32 -11.03 12.84
C THR A 37 3.58 -12.06 11.76
N PHE A 38 2.56 -12.44 11.01
CA PHE A 38 2.65 -13.40 9.91
C PHE A 38 3.62 -12.93 8.82
N PHE A 39 3.58 -11.66 8.44
CA PHE A 39 4.50 -11.04 7.47
C PHE A 39 5.96 -11.18 7.88
N PHE A 40 6.28 -11.05 9.16
CA PHE A 40 7.66 -11.16 9.64
C PHE A 40 8.11 -12.60 9.92
N THR A 41 7.18 -13.52 10.17
CA THR A 41 7.51 -14.90 10.60
C THR A 41 7.31 -15.95 9.51
N ASN A 42 6.50 -15.67 8.48
CA ASN A 42 6.24 -16.63 7.41
C ASN A 42 7.47 -16.79 6.50
N PRO A 43 7.99 -18.04 6.30
CA PRO A 43 9.18 -18.29 5.51
C PRO A 43 9.03 -17.90 4.03
N LEU A 44 7.81 -18.06 3.45
CA LEU A 44 7.55 -17.76 2.05
C LEU A 44 7.50 -16.24 1.80
N VAL A 45 6.89 -15.48 2.71
CA VAL A 45 6.97 -14.01 2.68
C VAL A 45 8.42 -13.56 2.83
N GLY A 46 9.18 -14.19 3.73
CA GLY A 46 10.62 -13.92 3.91
C GLY A 46 11.43 -14.21 2.64
N ARG A 47 11.09 -15.28 1.91
CA ARG A 47 11.67 -15.57 0.59
C ARG A 47 11.30 -14.50 -0.43
N CYS A 48 10.03 -14.16 -0.55
CA CYS A 48 9.55 -13.13 -1.48
C CYS A 48 10.26 -11.78 -1.26
N LYS A 49 10.42 -11.34 -0.01
CA LYS A 49 11.19 -10.12 0.32
C LYS A 49 12.61 -10.14 -0.25
N ARG A 50 13.32 -11.27 -0.17
CA ARG A 50 14.68 -11.37 -0.72
C ARG A 50 14.68 -11.39 -2.24
N ASP A 51 13.73 -12.11 -2.84
CA ASP A 51 13.64 -12.26 -4.28
C ASP A 51 13.27 -10.92 -4.96
N VAL A 52 12.43 -10.09 -4.33
CA VAL A 52 12.05 -8.74 -4.79
C VAL A 52 13.23 -7.78 -4.80
N LEU A 53 14.15 -7.87 -3.84
CA LEU A 53 15.31 -6.98 -3.74
C LEU A 53 16.17 -6.95 -5.01
N ALA A 54 16.21 -8.06 -5.77
CA ALA A 54 16.96 -8.15 -7.03
C ALA A 54 16.38 -7.29 -8.16
N TYR A 55 15.14 -6.82 -8.02
CA TYR A 55 14.41 -6.06 -9.03
C TYR A 55 14.21 -4.58 -8.66
N LEU A 56 14.54 -4.20 -7.44
CA LEU A 56 14.39 -2.81 -6.98
C LEU A 56 15.60 -2.00 -7.44
N HIS A 57 15.35 -0.79 -7.97
CA HIS A 57 16.36 0.16 -8.42
C HIS A 57 16.79 1.13 -7.29
N GLU A 58 17.58 2.15 -7.61
CA GLU A 58 18.35 3.01 -6.67
C GLU A 58 17.55 3.70 -5.54
N ASP A 59 16.22 3.73 -5.57
CA ASP A 59 15.33 4.26 -4.53
C ASP A 59 14.73 3.20 -3.61
N GLN A 60 15.50 2.19 -3.29
CA GLN A 60 15.05 0.94 -2.67
C GLN A 60 14.31 1.11 -1.35
N ASP A 61 14.73 2.00 -0.46
CA ASP A 61 14.19 2.08 0.89
C ASP A 61 12.72 2.51 0.92
N HIS A 62 12.33 3.49 0.10
CA HIS A 62 10.94 3.95 0.04
C HIS A 62 10.02 2.90 -0.59
N CYS A 63 10.43 2.32 -1.73
CA CYS A 63 9.66 1.28 -2.41
C CYS A 63 9.47 0.05 -1.52
N ILE A 64 10.51 -0.36 -0.77
CA ILE A 64 10.44 -1.49 0.17
C ILE A 64 9.48 -1.19 1.32
N GLN A 65 9.53 0.01 1.89
CA GLN A 65 8.65 0.37 3.01
C GLN A 65 7.19 0.46 2.55
N HIS A 66 6.92 1.05 1.39
CA HIS A 66 5.59 1.06 0.79
C HIS A 66 5.08 -0.37 0.55
N ALA A 67 5.82 -1.20 -0.17
CA ALA A 67 5.44 -2.59 -0.45
C ALA A 67 5.20 -3.41 0.82
N LYS A 68 6.01 -3.20 1.88
CA LYS A 68 5.82 -3.81 3.19
C LYS A 68 4.49 -3.40 3.83
N GLN A 69 4.17 -2.11 3.84
CA GLN A 69 2.93 -1.62 4.44
C GLN A 69 1.71 -2.13 3.67
N VAL A 70 1.74 -2.03 2.34
CA VAL A 70 0.70 -2.56 1.46
C VAL A 70 0.50 -4.06 1.69
N ALA A 71 1.58 -4.85 1.80
CA ALA A 71 1.49 -6.28 2.07
C ALA A 71 0.82 -6.58 3.42
N ILE A 72 1.19 -5.86 4.49
CA ILE A 72 0.60 -6.05 5.83
C ILE A 72 -0.88 -5.69 5.80
N ASP A 73 -1.27 -4.59 5.15
CA ASP A 73 -2.65 -4.13 5.11
C ASP A 73 -3.51 -4.98 4.18
N ALA A 74 -2.99 -5.45 3.04
CA ALA A 74 -3.68 -6.42 2.19
C ALA A 74 -3.95 -7.73 2.95
N GLY A 75 -2.97 -8.24 3.69
CA GLY A 75 -3.16 -9.39 4.57
C GLY A 75 -4.18 -9.12 5.68
N THR A 76 -4.20 -7.91 6.24
CA THR A 76 -5.18 -7.50 7.26
C THR A 76 -6.59 -7.48 6.69
N LEU A 77 -6.78 -6.86 5.51
CA LEU A 77 -8.06 -6.84 4.81
C LEU A 77 -8.57 -8.25 4.53
N MET A 78 -7.70 -9.17 4.08
CA MET A 78 -8.10 -10.56 3.89
C MET A 78 -8.55 -11.24 5.17
N LEU A 79 -7.88 -11.02 6.30
CA LEU A 79 -8.28 -11.56 7.60
C LEU A 79 -9.62 -10.96 8.09
N VAL A 80 -9.88 -9.69 7.79
CA VAL A 80 -11.13 -9.00 8.18
C VAL A 80 -12.29 -9.44 7.29
N GLU A 81 -12.12 -9.47 5.98
CA GLU A 81 -13.17 -9.89 5.03
C GLU A 81 -13.48 -11.38 5.16
N GLY A 82 -12.49 -12.21 5.45
CA GLY A 82 -12.60 -13.66 5.62
C GLY A 82 -13.19 -14.10 6.96
N ARG A 83 -13.71 -13.19 7.78
CA ARG A 83 -14.35 -13.58 9.04
C ARG A 83 -15.53 -14.53 8.79
N GLY A 84 -15.45 -15.73 9.36
CA GLY A 84 -16.42 -16.79 9.15
C GLY A 84 -16.02 -17.83 8.09
N TRP A 85 -14.91 -17.64 7.40
CA TRP A 85 -14.32 -18.66 6.53
C TRP A 85 -13.52 -19.69 7.33
N ASP A 86 -13.12 -20.78 6.65
CA ASP A 86 -12.19 -21.72 7.24
C ASP A 86 -10.89 -21.03 7.63
N PRO A 87 -10.37 -21.24 8.87
CA PRO A 87 -9.20 -20.55 9.36
C PRO A 87 -7.92 -20.83 8.56
N ALA A 88 -7.78 -22.02 7.94
CA ALA A 88 -6.63 -22.35 7.11
C ALA A 88 -6.71 -21.59 5.78
N GLN A 89 -7.88 -21.58 5.15
CA GLN A 89 -8.14 -20.83 3.94
C GLN A 89 -7.92 -19.30 4.15
N MET A 90 -8.41 -18.75 5.25
CA MET A 90 -8.23 -17.34 5.59
C MET A 90 -6.74 -16.97 5.74
N ARG A 91 -5.94 -17.82 6.40
CA ARG A 91 -4.49 -17.62 6.51
C ARG A 91 -3.79 -17.75 5.17
N GLN A 92 -4.19 -18.74 4.35
CA GLN A 92 -3.60 -18.93 3.02
C GLN A 92 -3.86 -17.75 2.12
N TRP A 93 -5.10 -17.24 2.06
CA TRP A 93 -5.41 -16.08 1.23
C TRP A 93 -4.79 -14.79 1.74
N SER A 94 -4.60 -14.64 3.06
CA SER A 94 -3.81 -13.56 3.64
C SER A 94 -2.34 -13.63 3.19
N LEU A 95 -1.76 -14.84 3.10
CA LEU A 95 -0.42 -15.06 2.54
C LEU A 95 -0.33 -14.59 1.08
N LEU A 96 -1.29 -15.00 0.25
CA LEU A 96 -1.33 -14.59 -1.17
C LEU A 96 -1.41 -13.08 -1.32
N ALA A 97 -2.24 -12.41 -0.51
CA ALA A 97 -2.37 -10.96 -0.50
C ALA A 97 -1.07 -10.27 -0.06
N GLN A 98 -0.36 -10.82 0.93
CA GLN A 98 0.94 -10.28 1.36
C GLN A 98 2.02 -10.42 0.27
N ILE A 99 2.06 -11.56 -0.42
CA ILE A 99 3.00 -11.76 -1.54
C ILE A 99 2.64 -10.82 -2.69
N ALA A 100 1.36 -10.67 -3.04
CA ALA A 100 0.91 -9.73 -4.06
C ALA A 100 1.28 -8.28 -3.70
N GLY A 101 1.13 -7.89 -2.42
CA GLY A 101 1.53 -6.58 -1.91
C GLY A 101 3.04 -6.30 -2.02
N LEU A 102 3.89 -7.33 -1.85
CA LEU A 102 5.33 -7.18 -2.06
C LEU A 102 5.71 -7.02 -3.54
N LEU A 103 4.88 -7.52 -4.46
CA LEU A 103 5.19 -7.60 -5.89
C LEU A 103 4.48 -6.53 -6.74
N HIS A 104 3.50 -5.78 -6.19
CA HIS A 104 2.58 -4.97 -6.99
C HIS A 104 3.29 -3.90 -7.83
N ASP A 105 4.28 -3.23 -7.25
CA ASP A 105 5.03 -2.13 -7.87
C ASP A 105 6.47 -2.51 -8.24
N ILE A 106 6.75 -3.79 -8.44
CA ILE A 106 8.10 -4.29 -8.73
C ILE A 106 8.73 -3.69 -10.01
N HIS A 107 7.94 -3.06 -10.85
CA HIS A 107 8.35 -2.43 -12.11
C HIS A 107 7.94 -0.96 -12.23
N ALA A 108 7.48 -0.31 -11.15
CA ALA A 108 7.33 1.14 -11.15
C ALA A 108 8.72 1.81 -11.37
N PRO A 109 8.83 2.89 -12.14
CA PRO A 109 7.79 3.86 -12.56
C PRO A 109 7.29 3.74 -14.01
N GLN A 110 7.39 2.60 -14.66
CA GLN A 110 7.00 2.45 -16.08
C GLN A 110 5.49 2.61 -16.30
N SER A 111 5.08 3.16 -17.44
CA SER A 111 3.67 3.46 -17.75
C SER A 111 2.74 2.25 -17.81
N ASP A 112 3.28 1.04 -17.96
CA ASP A 112 2.55 -0.24 -17.99
C ASP A 112 3.07 -1.19 -16.88
N HIS A 113 3.49 -0.61 -15.74
CA HIS A 113 4.14 -1.35 -14.66
C HIS A 113 3.28 -2.49 -14.11
N ALA A 114 1.97 -2.32 -14.01
CA ALA A 114 1.07 -3.36 -13.52
C ALA A 114 1.09 -4.62 -14.41
N ARG A 115 1.14 -4.46 -15.75
CA ARG A 115 1.23 -5.59 -16.67
C ARG A 115 2.61 -6.21 -16.68
N THR A 116 3.63 -5.38 -16.77
CA THR A 116 5.04 -5.84 -16.78
C THR A 116 5.41 -6.44 -15.42
N GLY A 117 4.98 -5.80 -14.31
CA GLY A 117 5.15 -6.29 -12.95
C GLY A 117 4.48 -7.65 -12.73
N ALA A 118 3.28 -7.87 -13.29
CA ALA A 118 2.62 -9.17 -13.24
C ALA A 118 3.41 -10.27 -13.95
N HIS A 119 4.10 -9.95 -15.06
CA HIS A 119 4.98 -10.91 -15.74
C HIS A 119 6.21 -11.26 -14.89
N VAL A 120 6.84 -10.25 -14.29
CA VAL A 120 7.97 -10.46 -13.36
C VAL A 120 7.53 -11.22 -12.12
N ALA A 121 6.38 -10.86 -11.53
CA ALA A 121 5.80 -11.56 -10.39
C ALA A 121 5.62 -13.05 -10.69
N ARG A 122 5.07 -13.41 -11.85
CA ARG A 122 4.94 -14.82 -12.31
C ARG A 122 6.29 -15.54 -12.31
N THR A 123 7.32 -14.88 -12.83
CA THR A 123 8.67 -15.46 -12.89
C THR A 123 9.23 -15.73 -11.49
N ILE A 124 9.06 -14.80 -10.56
CA ILE A 124 9.55 -14.92 -9.18
C ILE A 124 8.84 -16.07 -8.46
N ILE A 125 7.49 -16.12 -8.54
CA ILE A 125 6.72 -17.10 -7.77
C ILE A 125 6.64 -18.49 -8.42
N ALA A 126 7.11 -18.67 -9.65
CA ALA A 126 7.07 -19.94 -10.37
C ALA A 126 7.73 -21.11 -9.60
N SER A 127 8.71 -20.82 -8.75
CA SER A 127 9.40 -21.81 -7.91
C SER A 127 8.89 -21.87 -6.47
N TYR A 128 7.79 -21.18 -6.16
CA TYR A 128 7.19 -21.19 -4.82
C TYR A 128 6.29 -22.42 -4.65
N PRO A 129 6.17 -22.96 -3.43
CA PRO A 129 5.27 -24.08 -3.14
C PRO A 129 3.81 -23.59 -3.03
N LEU A 130 3.29 -23.12 -4.15
CA LEU A 130 1.94 -22.60 -4.31
C LEU A 130 1.25 -23.36 -5.44
N GLU A 131 -0.03 -23.66 -5.27
CA GLU A 131 -0.85 -24.24 -6.33
C GLU A 131 -1.01 -23.26 -7.51
N GLU A 132 -1.31 -23.76 -8.69
CA GLU A 132 -1.44 -22.94 -9.89
C GLU A 132 -2.50 -21.83 -9.73
N GLU A 133 -3.65 -22.15 -9.12
CA GLU A 133 -4.72 -21.18 -8.83
C GLU A 133 -4.23 -20.07 -7.88
N GLU A 134 -3.38 -20.39 -6.91
CA GLU A 134 -2.79 -19.44 -5.97
C GLU A 134 -1.77 -18.52 -6.65
N GLN A 135 -0.94 -19.06 -7.53
CA GLN A 135 -0.02 -18.28 -8.34
C GLN A 135 -0.78 -17.32 -9.27
N GLU A 136 -1.84 -17.82 -9.94
CA GLU A 136 -2.71 -16.99 -10.77
C GLU A 136 -3.39 -15.87 -9.95
N ALA A 137 -3.81 -16.13 -8.72
CA ALA A 137 -4.42 -15.12 -7.86
C ALA A 137 -3.45 -13.96 -7.56
N ILE A 138 -2.18 -14.27 -7.28
CA ILE A 138 -1.14 -13.26 -7.05
C ILE A 138 -0.91 -12.44 -8.33
N VAL A 139 -0.68 -13.12 -9.47
CA VAL A 139 -0.40 -12.48 -10.77
C VAL A 139 -1.58 -11.61 -11.21
N PHE A 140 -2.80 -12.11 -11.06
CA PHE A 140 -4.02 -11.37 -11.34
C PHE A 140 -4.13 -10.12 -10.47
N ALA A 141 -3.87 -10.23 -9.17
CA ALA A 141 -3.91 -9.11 -8.26
C ALA A 141 -2.90 -8.01 -8.65
N VAL A 142 -1.64 -8.38 -8.90
CA VAL A 142 -0.60 -7.45 -9.37
C VAL A 142 -1.02 -6.77 -10.67
N ARG A 143 -1.57 -7.51 -11.63
CA ARG A 143 -1.99 -6.98 -12.93
C ARG A 143 -3.14 -5.98 -12.85
N HIS A 144 -4.02 -6.11 -11.85
CA HIS A 144 -5.27 -5.35 -11.77
C HIS A 144 -5.36 -4.43 -10.55
N HIS A 145 -4.24 -4.19 -9.83
CA HIS A 145 -4.27 -3.38 -8.62
C HIS A 145 -4.69 -1.93 -8.88
N GLU A 146 -4.36 -1.35 -10.04
CA GLU A 146 -4.74 0.03 -10.37
C GLU A 146 -6.14 0.16 -11.02
N LYS A 147 -6.61 -0.86 -11.76
CA LYS A 147 -7.78 -0.73 -12.66
C LYS A 147 -9.07 -1.16 -11.97
N PRO A 148 -10.21 -0.52 -12.26
CA PRO A 148 -11.51 -1.03 -11.81
C PRO A 148 -11.71 -2.47 -12.30
N LEU A 149 -12.18 -3.36 -11.41
CA LEU A 149 -12.60 -4.71 -11.80
C LEU A 149 -14.08 -4.70 -12.18
N SER A 150 -14.44 -5.42 -13.24
CA SER A 150 -15.83 -5.69 -13.57
C SER A 150 -16.42 -6.64 -12.50
N THR A 151 -17.54 -6.24 -11.89
CA THR A 151 -18.20 -6.97 -10.80
C THR A 151 -19.08 -8.12 -11.27
N THR A 152 -19.03 -8.50 -12.54
CA THR A 152 -19.99 -9.44 -13.16
C THR A 152 -19.69 -10.93 -12.94
N GLN A 153 -18.59 -11.28 -12.28
CA GLN A 153 -18.18 -12.68 -12.08
C GLN A 153 -18.35 -13.13 -10.63
N THR A 154 -18.59 -14.42 -10.44
CA THR A 154 -18.56 -15.05 -9.11
C THR A 154 -17.21 -14.80 -8.43
N PRO A 155 -17.20 -14.31 -7.19
CA PRO A 155 -15.95 -14.05 -6.50
C PRO A 155 -15.10 -15.32 -6.36
N CYS A 156 -13.89 -15.32 -6.93
CA CYS A 156 -12.86 -16.35 -6.72
C CYS A 156 -11.71 -15.77 -5.89
N VAL A 157 -10.75 -16.60 -5.52
CA VAL A 157 -9.56 -16.16 -4.77
C VAL A 157 -8.85 -14.99 -5.48
N CYS A 158 -8.79 -15.00 -6.82
CA CYS A 158 -8.20 -13.91 -7.62
C CYS A 158 -8.86 -12.55 -7.32
N HIS A 159 -10.19 -12.51 -7.23
CA HIS A 159 -10.92 -11.26 -6.94
C HIS A 159 -10.70 -10.81 -5.49
N TRP A 160 -10.73 -11.73 -4.53
CA TRP A 160 -10.52 -11.40 -3.13
C TRP A 160 -9.13 -10.80 -2.90
N VAL A 161 -8.08 -11.48 -3.41
CA VAL A 161 -6.69 -11.01 -3.28
C VAL A 161 -6.49 -9.68 -4.01
N SER A 162 -7.03 -9.54 -5.24
CA SER A 162 -6.94 -8.29 -6.01
C SER A 162 -7.65 -7.13 -5.36
N ASN A 163 -8.83 -7.35 -4.76
CA ASN A 163 -9.56 -6.30 -4.07
C ASN A 163 -8.84 -5.84 -2.80
N ALA A 164 -8.33 -6.79 -2.02
CA ALA A 164 -7.56 -6.48 -0.82
C ALA A 164 -6.26 -5.71 -1.15
N LEU A 165 -5.55 -6.12 -2.21
CA LEU A 165 -4.35 -5.42 -2.67
C LEU A 165 -4.67 -3.99 -3.12
N HIS A 166 -5.69 -3.81 -3.97
CA HIS A 166 -6.11 -2.51 -4.46
C HIS A 166 -6.43 -1.54 -3.33
N ASP A 167 -7.18 -1.98 -2.33
CA ASP A 167 -7.58 -1.13 -1.22
C ASP A 167 -6.40 -0.82 -0.30
N ALA A 168 -5.55 -1.82 -0.02
CA ALA A 168 -4.35 -1.64 0.78
C ALA A 168 -3.36 -0.65 0.15
N ASP A 169 -3.15 -0.73 -1.15
CA ASP A 169 -2.33 0.23 -1.89
C ASP A 169 -2.87 1.66 -1.72
N LYS A 170 -4.19 1.85 -1.88
CA LYS A 170 -4.83 3.16 -1.71
C LYS A 170 -4.85 3.70 -0.29
N PHE A 171 -4.75 2.86 0.73
CA PHE A 171 -4.56 3.31 2.10
C PHE A 171 -3.25 4.10 2.27
N HIS A 172 -2.24 3.80 1.46
CA HIS A 172 -0.91 4.44 1.53
C HIS A 172 -0.73 5.57 0.50
N TRP A 173 -1.60 5.68 -0.49
CA TRP A 173 -1.45 6.61 -1.60
C TRP A 173 -1.37 8.08 -1.19
N SER A 174 -2.07 8.46 -0.13
CA SER A 174 -2.05 9.82 0.43
C SER A 174 -1.12 9.96 1.63
N LEU A 175 -0.60 8.85 2.17
CA LEU A 175 0.20 8.82 3.39
C LEU A 175 1.69 8.63 3.13
N ASP A 176 2.10 8.27 1.91
CA ASP A 176 3.49 7.95 1.58
C ASP A 176 4.46 9.12 1.73
N TRP A 177 3.94 10.33 1.82
CA TRP A 177 4.70 11.54 2.13
C TRP A 177 4.51 12.03 3.58
N MET A 178 3.74 11.29 4.41
CA MET A 178 3.58 11.56 5.83
C MET A 178 4.48 10.68 6.72
N PRO A 179 4.93 11.18 7.90
CA PRO A 179 5.54 10.33 8.92
C PRO A 179 4.54 9.26 9.37
N THR A 180 4.96 8.00 9.37
CA THR A 180 4.07 6.91 9.75
C THR A 180 3.61 7.03 11.20
N PRO A 181 2.36 6.62 11.55
CA PRO A 181 1.87 6.61 12.93
C PRO A 181 2.69 5.74 13.89
N LEU A 182 3.55 4.88 13.37
CA LEU A 182 4.37 3.92 14.13
C LEU A 182 5.72 4.48 14.60
N GLY A 183 5.98 5.79 14.43
CA GLY A 183 7.20 6.44 14.94
C GLY A 183 8.47 6.10 14.17
N GLU A 184 8.39 5.36 13.07
CA GLU A 184 9.51 5.13 12.18
C GLU A 184 9.74 6.42 11.37
N THR A 185 10.84 7.10 11.65
CA THR A 185 11.26 8.29 10.90
C THR A 185 11.59 7.87 9.46
N ARG A 186 10.89 8.46 8.49
CA ARG A 186 11.30 8.32 7.09
C ARG A 186 12.68 8.93 6.90
N PRO A 187 13.55 8.28 6.10
CA PRO A 187 14.72 8.96 5.58
C PRO A 187 14.27 10.19 4.78
N GLU A 188 15.07 11.21 4.86
CA GLU A 188 14.92 12.56 4.38
C GLU A 188 14.09 12.71 3.12
N THR A 189 13.06 13.53 3.21
CA THR A 189 12.14 13.92 2.17
C THR A 189 12.84 14.25 0.87
N ARG A 190 12.51 13.53 -0.18
CA ARG A 190 12.80 14.01 -1.53
C ARG A 190 11.85 15.15 -1.86
N PRO A 191 12.32 16.16 -2.60
CA PRO A 191 11.43 17.11 -3.21
C PRO A 191 10.46 16.36 -4.12
N TRP A 192 9.18 16.57 -3.94
CA TRP A 192 8.08 15.98 -4.71
C TRP A 192 8.07 16.33 -6.22
N ALA A 193 9.15 16.90 -6.71
CA ALA A 193 9.40 17.22 -8.10
C ALA A 193 10.28 16.18 -8.83
N ASP A 194 10.72 15.10 -8.18
CA ASP A 194 11.57 14.12 -8.85
C ASP A 194 10.69 13.09 -9.58
N GLN A 195 10.78 13.12 -10.92
CA GLN A 195 9.96 12.30 -11.83
C GLN A 195 10.23 10.78 -11.72
N ASN A 196 11.16 10.38 -10.88
CA ASN A 196 11.57 8.98 -10.65
C ASN A 196 10.97 8.37 -9.38
N THR A 197 10.05 9.04 -8.71
CA THR A 197 9.42 8.51 -7.49
C THR A 197 8.56 7.29 -7.84
N CYS A 198 8.75 6.20 -7.13
CA CYS A 198 8.02 4.94 -7.24
C CYS A 198 6.49 5.13 -7.11
N CYS A 199 6.04 6.16 -6.39
CA CYS A 199 4.64 6.49 -6.23
C CYS A 199 4.30 7.73 -7.07
N LYS A 200 3.40 7.57 -8.03
CA LYS A 200 2.85 8.69 -8.80
C LYS A 200 1.99 9.55 -7.87
N VAL A 201 2.47 10.74 -7.52
CA VAL A 201 1.61 11.74 -6.87
C VAL A 201 0.56 12.20 -7.90
N PRO A 202 -0.74 12.17 -7.58
CA PRO A 202 -1.77 12.67 -8.49
C PRO A 202 -1.52 14.13 -8.85
N ALA A 203 -1.80 14.47 -10.10
CA ALA A 203 -1.62 15.82 -10.62
C ALA A 203 -2.53 16.85 -9.93
N ASP A 204 -3.61 16.41 -9.26
CA ASP A 204 -4.58 17.30 -8.64
C ASP A 204 -5.33 16.64 -7.46
N MET A 205 -5.86 17.49 -6.58
CA MET A 205 -6.63 17.11 -5.38
C MET A 205 -8.00 16.49 -5.74
N GLU A 206 -8.52 16.72 -6.92
CA GLU A 206 -9.80 16.17 -7.37
C GLU A 206 -9.64 14.69 -7.69
N THR A 207 -8.56 14.30 -8.35
CA THR A 207 -8.19 12.90 -8.58
C THR A 207 -8.06 12.14 -7.27
N ILE A 208 -7.43 12.73 -6.25
CA ILE A 208 -7.33 12.13 -4.92
C ILE A 208 -8.72 11.94 -4.30
N ARG A 209 -9.58 12.96 -4.34
CA ARG A 209 -10.95 12.86 -3.81
C ARG A 209 -11.76 11.77 -4.50
N ALA A 210 -11.61 11.63 -5.82
CA ALA A 210 -12.31 10.60 -6.59
C ALA A 210 -11.93 9.17 -6.15
N MET A 211 -10.71 8.98 -5.64
CA MET A 211 -10.27 7.67 -5.12
C MET A 211 -11.10 7.17 -3.94
N ALA A 212 -11.67 8.07 -3.14
CA ALA A 212 -12.52 7.68 -2.01
C ALA A 212 -13.70 6.79 -2.42
N SER A 213 -14.13 6.83 -3.68
CA SER A 213 -15.22 6.02 -4.23
C SER A 213 -14.75 4.73 -4.92
N THR A 214 -13.44 4.47 -5.01
CA THR A 214 -12.89 3.34 -5.79
C THR A 214 -12.59 2.09 -4.98
N PHE A 215 -12.75 2.13 -3.67
CA PHE A 215 -12.52 0.98 -2.79
C PHE A 215 -13.43 -0.19 -3.13
N ARG A 216 -12.90 -1.41 -3.08
CA ARG A 216 -13.52 -2.63 -3.59
C ARG A 216 -14.03 -3.58 -2.50
N THR A 217 -13.30 -3.71 -1.37
CA THR A 217 -13.74 -4.53 -0.24
C THR A 217 -14.80 -3.79 0.59
N ARG A 218 -15.61 -4.50 1.36
CA ARG A 218 -16.55 -3.87 2.32
C ARG A 218 -15.83 -2.99 3.31
N THR A 219 -14.72 -3.50 3.84
CA THR A 219 -13.89 -2.79 4.80
C THR A 219 -13.23 -1.57 4.16
N GLY A 220 -12.71 -1.70 2.94
CA GLY A 220 -12.15 -0.58 2.18
C GLY A 220 -13.18 0.51 1.90
N GLN A 221 -14.39 0.15 1.49
CA GLN A 221 -15.48 1.12 1.27
C GLN A 221 -15.86 1.89 2.55
N GLN A 222 -15.81 1.24 3.70
CA GLN A 222 -16.13 1.85 4.98
C GLN A 222 -14.99 2.73 5.54
N TYR A 223 -13.75 2.27 5.45
CA TYR A 223 -12.60 2.89 6.12
C TYR A 223 -11.67 3.64 5.15
N GLY A 224 -11.61 3.25 3.90
CA GLY A 224 -10.74 3.85 2.90
C GLY A 224 -10.86 5.37 2.75
N PRO A 225 -12.09 5.94 2.75
CA PRO A 225 -12.26 7.38 2.74
C PRO A 225 -11.54 8.13 3.87
N GLN A 226 -11.31 7.49 5.03
CA GLN A 226 -10.57 8.10 6.14
C GLN A 226 -9.09 8.34 5.78
N PHE A 227 -8.47 7.38 5.07
CA PHE A 227 -7.09 7.51 4.60
C PHE A 227 -6.96 8.61 3.55
N ILE A 228 -7.88 8.65 2.58
CA ILE A 228 -7.90 9.69 1.55
C ILE A 228 -8.07 11.06 2.17
N ASN A 229 -9.03 11.23 3.10
CA ASN A 229 -9.29 12.50 3.77
C ASN A 229 -8.10 12.96 4.62
N ALA A 230 -7.42 12.06 5.32
CA ALA A 230 -6.22 12.37 6.09
C ALA A 230 -5.10 12.90 5.19
N GLY A 231 -4.90 12.27 4.03
CA GLY A 231 -3.94 12.75 3.04
C GLY A 231 -4.29 14.11 2.45
N LEU A 232 -5.57 14.31 2.08
CA LEU A 232 -6.05 15.61 1.57
C LEU A 232 -5.83 16.72 2.57
N ALA A 233 -6.20 16.51 3.84
CA ALA A 233 -6.02 17.52 4.90
C ALA A 233 -4.56 17.92 5.07
N THR A 234 -3.64 16.96 4.98
CA THR A 234 -2.21 17.25 5.05
C THR A 234 -1.72 17.99 3.81
N GLY A 235 -2.18 17.62 2.60
CA GLY A 235 -1.83 18.29 1.36
C GLY A 235 -2.29 19.74 1.33
N GLU A 236 -3.52 20.01 1.75
CA GLU A 236 -4.07 21.37 1.84
C GLU A 236 -3.27 22.24 2.83
N HIS A 237 -2.88 21.68 3.97
CA HIS A 237 -2.06 22.39 4.94
C HIS A 237 -0.68 22.77 4.39
N LEU A 238 -0.02 21.84 3.71
CA LEU A 238 1.29 22.11 3.10
C LEU A 238 1.19 23.12 1.94
N HIS A 239 0.09 23.11 1.19
CA HIS A 239 -0.12 24.04 0.08
C HIS A 239 -0.45 25.45 0.54
N GLN A 240 -1.09 25.64 1.69
CA GLN A 240 -1.44 26.95 2.24
C GLN A 240 -0.25 27.73 2.84
N ARG A 241 0.93 27.11 2.98
CA ARG A 241 2.15 27.73 3.53
C ARG A 241 3.33 27.86 2.55
N PRO A 242 3.14 28.26 1.28
CA PRO A 242 4.23 28.30 0.32
C PRO A 242 5.25 29.41 0.55
N ASN A 243 4.95 30.46 1.34
CA ASN A 243 5.69 31.71 1.30
C ASN A 243 6.37 32.15 2.61
N ASP A 244 6.26 31.42 3.72
CA ASP A 244 6.87 31.85 4.98
C ASP A 244 8.39 31.65 5.07
N HIS A 245 9.02 31.13 4.03
CA HIS A 245 10.44 30.77 4.05
C HIS A 245 11.28 31.29 2.86
N ILE A 246 10.77 32.24 2.08
CA ILE A 246 11.61 33.04 1.21
C ILE A 246 11.92 34.33 2.00
N LEU A 247 12.91 34.25 2.88
CA LEU A 247 13.56 35.43 3.46
C LEU A 247 14.94 35.58 2.81
N PRO A 248 15.38 36.83 2.66
CA PRO A 248 16.43 37.28 1.74
C PRO A 248 17.81 36.70 2.01
#